data_98697651709f9e8630fc5d96a7fea9ab
#
_entry.id   98697651709f9e8630fc5d96a7fea9ab
#
_cell.length_a   1.000
_cell.length_b   1.000
_cell.length_c   1.000
_cell.angle_alpha   90.00
_cell.angle_beta   90.00
_cell.angle_gamma   90.00
#
_symmetry.space_group_name_H-M   'P 1'
#
loop_
_entity.id
_entity.type
_entity.pdbx_description
1 polymer ?
#
loop_
_entity_poly.entity_id
_entity_poly.type
_entity_poly.pdbx_seq_one_letter_code
_entity_poly.pdbx_strand_id
1 'polypeptide(L)'
;LAMESVYAILKRKPATRLYHGQTIRALINIIDRSNMTTEGFKFDKTAFVIEWVKRDLLNIAFGNSDNHGRNTAFLRDETTIWLSPIYDFAPMKADPEGIARSIIWQNDNGQTLELGGRYDFIAICESLSDLIEPSILLKELKQTAEKLVDLTNRLQQRGVSEKILSHPAIAFDYLPKRLQDWGLL
;
A
#
# COMPACT_ATOMS: atom_id res chain seq x y z
N LEU A 1 -16.09 -2.50 18.46
CA LEU A 1 -15.18 -2.40 17.32
C LEU A 1 -15.95 -2.63 16.03
N ALA A 2 -15.91 -1.68 15.10
CA ALA A 2 -16.49 -1.82 13.76
C ALA A 2 -15.39 -1.92 12.72
N MET A 3 -15.65 -2.61 11.59
CA MET A 3 -14.73 -2.77 10.47
C MET A 3 -15.44 -2.47 9.16
N GLU A 4 -14.83 -1.63 8.32
CA GLU A 4 -15.33 -1.33 6.98
C GLU A 4 -14.21 -1.30 5.95
N SER A 5 -14.43 -1.92 4.79
CA SER A 5 -13.46 -1.92 3.69
C SER A 5 -13.44 -0.57 2.96
N VAL A 6 -12.33 -0.30 2.28
CA VAL A 6 -12.18 0.90 1.44
C VAL A 6 -13.30 1.02 0.41
N TYR A 7 -13.71 -0.07 -0.25
CA TYR A 7 -14.84 -0.04 -1.18
C TYR A 7 -16.16 0.33 -0.50
N ALA A 8 -16.42 -0.15 0.73
CA ALA A 8 -17.62 0.19 1.48
C ALA A 8 -17.64 1.67 1.84
N ILE A 9 -16.54 2.20 2.40
CA ILE A 9 -16.41 3.61 2.78
C ILE A 9 -16.59 4.53 1.57
N LEU A 10 -15.96 4.19 0.43
CA LEU A 10 -16.05 4.97 -0.81
C LEU A 10 -17.34 4.71 -1.60
N LYS A 11 -18.21 3.81 -1.15
CA LYS A 11 -19.43 3.36 -1.86
C LYS A 11 -19.14 2.92 -3.29
N ARG A 12 -18.05 2.18 -3.48
CA ARG A 12 -17.61 1.66 -4.79
C ARG A 12 -18.01 0.20 -4.97
N LYS A 13 -18.35 -0.17 -6.21
CA LYS A 13 -18.62 -1.57 -6.56
C LYS A 13 -17.32 -2.39 -6.51
N PRO A 14 -17.42 -3.71 -6.25
CA PRO A 14 -16.30 -4.63 -6.41
C PRO A 14 -15.63 -4.48 -7.78
N ALA A 15 -14.33 -4.74 -7.83
CA ALA A 15 -13.51 -4.63 -9.05
C ALA A 15 -13.40 -3.21 -9.65
N THR A 16 -13.87 -2.16 -8.97
CA THR A 16 -13.61 -0.79 -9.41
C THR A 16 -12.13 -0.49 -9.29
N ARG A 17 -11.51 -0.03 -10.38
CA ARG A 17 -10.13 0.49 -10.34
C ARG A 17 -10.09 1.77 -9.51
N LEU A 18 -9.11 1.86 -8.64
CA LEU A 18 -8.85 3.03 -7.81
C LEU A 18 -7.45 3.60 -8.08
N TYR A 19 -7.23 4.84 -7.69
CA TYR A 19 -5.94 5.51 -7.75
C TYR A 19 -5.53 5.91 -6.34
N HIS A 20 -4.32 5.52 -5.91
CA HIS A 20 -3.87 5.66 -4.52
C HIS A 20 -4.04 7.08 -3.99
N GLY A 21 -3.48 8.09 -4.67
CA GLY A 21 -3.55 9.48 -4.22
C GLY A 21 -5.00 9.99 -4.05
N GLN A 22 -5.86 9.73 -5.03
CA GLN A 22 -7.27 10.10 -4.96
C GLN A 22 -8.00 9.33 -3.85
N THR A 23 -7.70 8.06 -3.67
CA THR A 23 -8.29 7.21 -2.64
C THR A 23 -7.93 7.70 -1.24
N ILE A 24 -6.65 7.99 -0.99
CA ILE A 24 -6.17 8.54 0.28
C ILE A 24 -6.91 9.83 0.63
N ARG A 25 -6.98 10.79 -0.31
CA ARG A 25 -7.66 12.08 -0.10
C ARG A 25 -9.15 11.91 0.16
N ALA A 26 -9.81 11.03 -0.61
CA ALA A 26 -11.24 10.76 -0.43
C ALA A 26 -11.54 10.15 0.94
N LEU A 27 -10.71 9.19 1.39
CA LEU A 27 -10.85 8.57 2.71
C LEU A 27 -10.63 9.57 3.85
N ILE A 28 -9.59 10.40 3.78
CA ILE A 28 -9.34 11.47 4.75
C ILE A 28 -10.56 12.41 4.83
N ASN A 29 -11.07 12.87 3.68
CA ASN A 29 -12.21 13.77 3.62
C ASN A 29 -13.49 13.15 4.20
N ILE A 30 -13.73 11.86 3.95
CA ILE A 30 -14.91 11.17 4.51
C ILE A 30 -14.78 11.03 6.03
N ILE A 31 -13.60 10.65 6.52
CA ILE A 31 -13.34 10.48 7.95
C ILE A 31 -13.46 11.84 8.66
N ASP A 32 -12.84 12.88 8.12
CA ASP A 32 -12.92 14.24 8.68
C ASP A 32 -14.34 14.74 8.80
N ARG A 33 -15.16 14.54 7.78
CA ARG A 33 -16.58 14.94 7.81
C ARG A 33 -17.39 14.17 8.85
N SER A 34 -17.08 12.88 9.03
CA SER A 34 -17.74 12.05 10.05
C SER A 34 -17.31 12.42 11.47
N ASN A 35 -16.07 12.89 11.65
CA ASN A 35 -15.50 13.28 12.94
C ASN A 35 -16.01 14.65 13.42
N MET A 36 -16.45 15.52 12.53
CA MET A 36 -17.01 16.85 12.88
C MET A 36 -18.25 16.76 13.78
N THR A 37 -18.84 15.57 13.89
CA THR A 37 -20.03 15.34 14.73
C THR A 37 -19.74 14.70 16.08
N THR A 38 -18.48 14.29 16.34
CA THR A 38 -18.11 13.55 17.56
C THR A 38 -16.92 14.22 18.24
N GLU A 39 -17.17 14.87 19.36
CA GLU A 39 -16.10 15.49 20.17
C GLU A 39 -15.13 14.44 20.69
N GLY A 40 -13.81 14.69 20.51
CA GLY A 40 -12.75 13.82 21.00
C GLY A 40 -12.35 12.64 20.07
N PHE A 41 -12.95 12.51 18.89
CA PHE A 41 -12.58 11.47 17.94
C PHE A 41 -11.18 11.70 17.33
N LYS A 42 -10.37 10.64 17.21
CA LYS A 42 -8.99 10.72 16.76
C LYS A 42 -8.76 9.95 15.46
N PHE A 43 -8.18 10.64 14.50
CA PHE A 43 -7.63 10.07 13.27
C PHE A 43 -6.28 10.72 12.96
N ASP A 44 -5.20 9.93 13.06
CA ASP A 44 -3.86 10.39 12.71
C ASP A 44 -3.67 10.26 11.19
N LYS A 45 -3.84 11.37 10.47
CA LYS A 45 -3.72 11.45 9.01
C LYS A 45 -2.32 11.15 8.53
N THR A 46 -1.31 11.64 9.23
CA THR A 46 0.09 11.45 8.87
C THR A 46 0.47 9.98 8.99
N ALA A 47 0.16 9.36 10.12
CA ALA A 47 0.37 7.92 10.32
C ALA A 47 -0.41 7.08 9.29
N PHE A 48 -1.64 7.48 8.96
CA PHE A 48 -2.44 6.81 7.93
C PHE A 48 -1.78 6.85 6.55
N VAL A 49 -1.30 8.02 6.09
CA VAL A 49 -0.66 8.16 4.78
C VAL A 49 0.62 7.31 4.72
N ILE A 50 1.46 7.39 5.75
CA ILE A 50 2.69 6.60 5.85
C ILE A 50 2.37 5.11 5.78
N GLU A 51 1.44 4.65 6.61
CA GLU A 51 1.06 3.23 6.67
C GLU A 51 0.47 2.74 5.34
N TRP A 52 -0.37 3.53 4.68
CA TRP A 52 -0.93 3.21 3.38
C TRP A 52 0.16 2.96 2.33
N VAL A 53 1.11 3.88 2.19
CA VAL A 53 2.18 3.76 1.19
C VAL A 53 3.15 2.63 1.53
N LYS A 54 3.47 2.43 2.82
CA LYS A 54 4.24 1.27 3.29
C LYS A 54 3.59 -0.06 2.93
N ARG A 55 2.27 -0.19 3.14
CA ARG A 55 1.54 -1.41 2.77
C ARG A 55 1.58 -1.68 1.28
N ASP A 56 1.52 -0.64 0.46
CA ASP A 56 1.63 -0.83 -0.97
C ASP A 56 3.06 -1.21 -1.39
N LEU A 57 4.09 -0.63 -0.78
CA LEU A 57 5.47 -1.10 -0.95
C LEU A 57 5.61 -2.60 -0.58
N LEU A 58 4.97 -3.04 0.51
CA LEU A 58 4.97 -4.45 0.89
C LEU A 58 4.22 -5.31 -0.14
N ASN A 59 3.04 -4.89 -0.62
CA ASN A 59 2.32 -5.57 -1.69
C ASN A 59 3.22 -5.79 -2.92
N ILE A 60 3.94 -4.75 -3.33
CA ILE A 60 4.84 -4.79 -4.47
C ILE A 60 6.04 -5.75 -4.20
N ALA A 61 6.66 -5.62 -3.03
CA ALA A 61 7.84 -6.40 -2.66
C ALA A 61 7.54 -7.91 -2.54
N PHE A 62 6.38 -8.26 -1.98
CA PHE A 62 5.95 -9.65 -1.80
C PHE A 62 5.20 -10.22 -3.01
N GLY A 63 5.00 -9.42 -4.07
CA GLY A 63 4.26 -9.88 -5.25
C GLY A 63 2.77 -10.06 -5.00
N ASN A 64 2.21 -9.37 -4.00
CA ASN A 64 0.77 -9.32 -3.80
C ASN A 64 0.15 -8.32 -4.78
N SER A 65 -0.38 -8.83 -5.90
CA SER A 65 -1.10 -8.01 -6.88
C SER A 65 -2.58 -7.85 -6.60
N ASP A 66 -3.15 -8.61 -5.67
CA ASP A 66 -4.57 -8.52 -5.31
C ASP A 66 -4.84 -7.42 -4.28
N ASN A 67 -4.43 -6.20 -4.63
CA ASN A 67 -4.53 -5.02 -3.77
C ASN A 67 -5.86 -4.26 -3.91
N HIS A 68 -6.97 -4.96 -4.09
CA HIS A 68 -8.26 -4.29 -4.26
C HIS A 68 -8.83 -3.72 -2.94
N GLY A 69 -9.82 -2.82 -3.05
CA GLY A 69 -10.34 -2.07 -1.91
C GLY A 69 -11.13 -2.89 -0.88
N ARG A 70 -11.30 -4.22 -1.04
CA ARG A 70 -11.78 -5.12 0.03
C ARG A 70 -10.65 -5.61 0.92
N ASN A 71 -9.42 -5.71 0.39
CA ASN A 71 -8.24 -6.20 1.10
C ASN A 71 -7.55 -5.11 1.94
N THR A 72 -8.19 -3.94 2.03
CA THR A 72 -7.82 -2.86 2.95
C THR A 72 -9.06 -2.36 3.67
N ALA A 73 -9.03 -2.34 4.99
CA ALA A 73 -10.15 -1.92 5.81
C ALA A 73 -9.71 -0.99 6.95
N PHE A 74 -10.65 -0.26 7.47
CA PHE A 74 -10.50 0.51 8.70
C PHE A 74 -11.18 -0.21 9.86
N LEU A 75 -10.59 -0.09 11.01
CA LEU A 75 -11.19 -0.41 12.30
C LEU A 75 -11.58 0.88 13.00
N ARG A 76 -12.67 0.84 13.73
CA ARG A 76 -13.15 1.95 14.53
C ARG A 76 -13.64 1.46 15.88
N ASP A 77 -13.27 2.18 16.94
CA ASP A 77 -13.90 2.12 18.25
C ASP A 77 -14.71 3.41 18.53
N GLU A 78 -14.95 3.73 19.78
CA GLU A 78 -15.74 4.89 20.19
C GLU A 78 -15.02 6.22 19.97
N THR A 79 -13.69 6.21 19.94
CA THR A 79 -12.86 7.43 19.94
C THR A 79 -11.81 7.48 18.84
N THR A 80 -11.54 6.37 18.14
CA THR A 80 -10.41 6.29 17.24
C THR A 80 -10.75 5.50 15.98
N ILE A 81 -10.16 5.89 14.84
CA ILE A 81 -10.19 5.11 13.60
C ILE A 81 -8.76 4.89 13.10
N TRP A 82 -8.47 3.68 12.60
CA TRP A 82 -7.16 3.30 12.06
C TRP A 82 -7.30 2.21 11.01
N LEU A 83 -6.25 1.96 10.23
CA LEU A 83 -6.20 0.84 9.30
C LEU A 83 -6.20 -0.49 10.08
N SER A 84 -7.01 -1.45 9.67
CA SER A 84 -6.97 -2.82 10.20
C SER A 84 -5.57 -3.43 10.06
N PRO A 85 -5.20 -4.44 10.83
CA PRO A 85 -4.06 -5.28 10.48
C PRO A 85 -4.16 -5.75 9.02
N ILE A 86 -3.00 -6.01 8.39
CA ILE A 86 -2.96 -6.57 7.03
C ILE A 86 -3.60 -7.96 7.06
N TYR A 87 -4.48 -8.23 6.11
CA TYR A 87 -5.13 -9.52 5.89
C TYR A 87 -5.20 -9.82 4.38
N ASP A 88 -5.49 -11.06 4.04
CA ASP A 88 -5.56 -11.53 2.65
C ASP A 88 -4.29 -11.16 1.85
N PHE A 89 -3.14 -11.40 2.47
CA PHE A 89 -1.84 -11.02 1.95
C PHE A 89 -1.09 -12.25 1.44
N ALA A 90 -1.09 -12.42 0.13
CA ALA A 90 -0.48 -13.56 -0.55
C ALA A 90 0.30 -13.11 -1.81
N PRO A 91 1.28 -13.89 -2.28
CA PRO A 91 2.06 -13.56 -3.48
C PRO A 91 1.25 -13.83 -4.76
N MET A 92 0.19 -13.07 -5.00
CA MET A 92 -0.80 -13.29 -6.06
C MET A 92 -0.24 -13.14 -7.48
N LYS A 93 0.96 -12.58 -7.66
CA LYS A 93 1.69 -12.67 -8.94
C LYS A 93 2.07 -14.10 -9.34
N ALA A 94 2.07 -15.03 -8.40
CA ALA A 94 2.28 -16.45 -8.68
C ALA A 94 0.99 -17.19 -9.11
N ASP A 95 -0.15 -16.51 -9.05
CA ASP A 95 -1.42 -17.09 -9.48
C ASP A 95 -1.47 -17.24 -11.01
N PRO A 96 -1.79 -18.44 -11.53
CA PRO A 96 -1.86 -18.69 -12.97
C PRO A 96 -2.89 -17.83 -13.71
N GLU A 97 -3.92 -17.34 -13.01
CA GLU A 97 -4.96 -16.46 -13.58
C GLU A 97 -4.47 -15.03 -13.85
N GLY A 98 -3.29 -14.65 -13.34
CA GLY A 98 -2.68 -13.38 -13.63
C GLY A 98 -3.42 -12.19 -13.00
N ILE A 99 -3.56 -12.20 -11.69
CA ILE A 99 -4.25 -11.13 -10.93
C ILE A 99 -3.53 -9.80 -11.11
N ALA A 100 -4.22 -8.83 -11.68
CA ALA A 100 -3.70 -7.47 -11.87
C ALA A 100 -4.03 -6.56 -10.68
N ARG A 101 -3.16 -5.58 -10.42
CA ARG A 101 -3.38 -4.56 -9.38
C ARG A 101 -4.64 -3.74 -9.69
N SER A 102 -5.47 -3.55 -8.68
CA SER A 102 -6.73 -2.79 -8.77
C SER A 102 -6.57 -1.35 -8.26
N ILE A 103 -5.64 -1.10 -7.35
CA ILE A 103 -5.27 0.26 -6.90
C ILE A 103 -3.88 0.56 -7.43
N ILE A 104 -3.74 1.62 -8.21
CA ILE A 104 -2.50 1.98 -8.91
C ILE A 104 -2.07 3.42 -8.62
N TRP A 105 -0.77 3.69 -8.82
CA TRP A 105 -0.21 5.02 -8.66
C TRP A 105 -0.28 5.83 -9.94
N GLN A 106 -0.82 7.04 -9.85
CA GLN A 106 -0.71 8.08 -10.86
C GLN A 106 -0.61 9.45 -10.20
N ASN A 107 0.01 10.42 -10.88
CA ASN A 107 0.03 11.80 -10.44
C ASN A 107 -1.31 12.51 -10.75
N ASP A 108 -1.43 13.77 -10.33
CA ASP A 108 -2.66 14.56 -10.49
C ASP A 108 -2.98 14.86 -11.97
N ASN A 109 -2.00 14.74 -12.87
CA ASN A 109 -2.19 14.86 -14.32
C ASN A 109 -2.62 13.54 -15.01
N GLY A 110 -2.86 12.48 -14.23
CA GLY A 110 -3.24 11.16 -14.73
C GLY A 110 -2.08 10.35 -15.32
N GLN A 111 -0.84 10.80 -15.14
CA GLN A 111 0.35 10.05 -15.55
C GLN A 111 0.61 8.89 -14.59
N THR A 112 0.82 7.68 -15.10
CA THR A 112 1.15 6.54 -14.24
C THR A 112 2.55 6.69 -13.63
N LEU A 113 2.65 6.40 -12.35
CA LEU A 113 3.90 6.33 -11.59
C LEU A 113 4.35 4.88 -11.37
N GLU A 114 3.63 3.93 -11.97
CA GLU A 114 3.97 2.52 -11.98
C GLU A 114 3.79 1.95 -13.40
N LEU A 115 4.87 1.41 -13.99
CA LEU A 115 4.82 0.82 -15.33
C LEU A 115 5.83 -0.34 -15.45
N GLY A 116 5.34 -1.52 -15.84
CA GLY A 116 6.22 -2.66 -16.12
C GLY A 116 7.07 -3.11 -14.93
N GLY A 117 6.55 -2.96 -13.70
CA GLY A 117 7.28 -3.29 -12.47
C GLY A 117 8.25 -2.21 -11.97
N ARG A 118 8.28 -1.07 -12.64
CA ARG A 118 8.99 0.13 -12.17
C ARG A 118 8.01 1.01 -11.40
N TYR A 119 8.46 1.53 -10.28
CA TYR A 119 7.72 2.42 -9.39
C TYR A 119 8.58 3.62 -9.09
N ASP A 120 8.05 4.82 -9.32
CA ASP A 120 8.72 6.08 -8.98
C ASP A 120 8.28 6.53 -7.59
N PHE A 121 8.92 5.97 -6.54
CA PHE A 121 8.55 6.31 -5.16
C PHE A 121 8.90 7.75 -4.78
N ILE A 122 9.84 8.40 -5.46
CA ILE A 122 10.12 9.82 -5.26
C ILE A 122 8.92 10.63 -5.75
N ALA A 123 8.48 10.41 -7.00
CA ALA A 123 7.30 11.08 -7.54
C ALA A 123 6.00 10.71 -6.79
N ILE A 124 5.88 9.47 -6.28
CA ILE A 124 4.78 9.07 -5.39
C ILE A 124 4.76 9.94 -4.12
N CYS A 125 5.90 10.10 -3.45
CA CYS A 125 5.99 10.96 -2.26
C CYS A 125 5.64 12.42 -2.59
N GLU A 126 6.15 12.95 -3.69
CA GLU A 126 5.86 14.32 -4.15
C GLU A 126 4.37 14.51 -4.48
N SER A 127 3.72 13.50 -5.06
CA SER A 127 2.29 13.54 -5.38
C SER A 127 1.37 13.63 -4.15
N LEU A 128 1.89 13.39 -2.96
CA LEU A 128 1.19 13.45 -1.67
C LEU A 128 1.62 14.64 -0.81
N SER A 129 2.34 15.62 -1.39
CA SER A 129 2.92 16.77 -0.67
C SER A 129 1.89 17.68 0.03
N ASP A 130 0.63 17.62 -0.39
CA ASP A 130 -0.49 18.30 0.29
C ASP A 130 -0.95 17.60 1.58
N LEU A 131 -0.54 16.36 1.80
CA LEU A 131 -0.94 15.53 2.94
C LEU A 131 0.20 15.29 3.92
N ILE A 132 1.41 15.17 3.43
CA ILE A 132 2.62 14.89 4.22
C ILE A 132 3.85 15.46 3.52
N GLU A 133 4.83 15.91 4.30
CA GLU A 133 6.13 16.34 3.76
C GLU A 133 6.81 15.16 3.03
N PRO A 134 7.14 15.28 1.73
CA PRO A 134 7.70 14.20 0.93
C PRO A 134 8.96 13.55 1.52
N SER A 135 9.81 14.36 2.14
CA SER A 135 11.05 13.90 2.79
C SER A 135 10.78 12.97 3.97
N ILE A 136 9.71 13.24 4.74
CA ILE A 136 9.31 12.40 5.87
C ILE A 136 8.80 11.06 5.35
N LEU A 137 7.90 11.07 4.35
CA LEU A 137 7.37 9.86 3.76
C LEU A 137 8.47 9.01 3.12
N LEU A 138 9.35 9.62 2.33
CA LEU A 138 10.47 8.93 1.68
C LEU A 138 11.41 8.30 2.72
N LYS A 139 11.72 8.97 3.82
CA LYS A 139 12.53 8.42 4.92
C LYS A 139 11.90 7.15 5.50
N GLU A 140 10.60 7.18 5.75
CA GLU A 140 9.86 6.02 6.28
C GLU A 140 9.85 4.83 5.31
N LEU A 141 9.73 5.10 4.01
CA LEU A 141 9.81 4.08 2.97
C LEU A 141 11.21 3.48 2.86
N LYS A 142 12.27 4.30 2.93
CA LYS A 142 13.67 3.84 2.93
C LYS A 142 13.96 2.93 4.12
N GLN A 143 13.52 3.29 5.33
CA GLN A 143 13.65 2.43 6.51
C GLN A 143 12.92 1.09 6.34
N THR A 144 11.79 1.08 5.61
CA THR A 144 11.07 -0.14 5.29
C THR A 144 11.84 -0.96 4.24
N ALA A 145 12.37 -0.31 3.20
CA ALA A 145 13.16 -0.93 2.15
C ALA A 145 14.44 -1.60 2.69
N GLU A 146 15.16 -0.95 3.61
CA GLU A 146 16.32 -1.54 4.29
C GLU A 146 16.00 -2.88 4.95
N LYS A 147 14.81 -2.99 5.56
CA LYS A 147 14.33 -4.25 6.16
C LYS A 147 13.97 -5.32 5.12
N LEU A 148 13.77 -4.94 3.86
CA LEU A 148 13.41 -5.86 2.77
C LEU A 148 14.62 -6.39 2.00
N VAL A 149 15.83 -5.85 2.21
CA VAL A 149 17.05 -6.26 1.49
C VAL A 149 17.34 -7.77 1.65
N ASP A 150 17.14 -8.30 2.87
CA ASP A 150 17.37 -9.72 3.18
C ASP A 150 16.08 -10.56 3.22
N LEU A 151 15.06 -10.13 2.46
CA LEU A 151 13.74 -10.76 2.52
C LEU A 151 13.76 -12.22 2.10
N THR A 152 14.45 -12.57 1.00
CA THR A 152 14.52 -13.93 0.46
C THR A 152 15.07 -14.91 1.50
N ASN A 153 16.20 -14.59 2.13
CA ASN A 153 16.79 -15.45 3.17
C ASN A 153 15.86 -15.63 4.38
N ARG A 154 15.21 -14.57 4.82
CA ARG A 154 14.29 -14.64 5.94
C ARG A 154 13.03 -15.46 5.63
N LEU A 155 12.54 -15.42 4.40
CA LEU A 155 11.41 -16.23 3.96
C LEU A 155 11.83 -17.71 3.88
N GLN A 156 13.01 -18.00 3.35
CA GLN A 156 13.57 -19.35 3.30
C GLN A 156 13.73 -19.94 4.71
N GLN A 157 14.28 -19.18 5.65
CA GLN A 157 14.43 -19.61 7.05
C GLN A 157 13.07 -19.89 7.73
N ARG A 158 11.99 -19.30 7.25
CA ARG A 158 10.62 -19.52 7.73
C ARG A 158 9.88 -20.64 7.00
N GLY A 159 10.57 -21.36 6.11
CA GLY A 159 10.00 -22.52 5.42
C GLY A 159 9.13 -22.17 4.21
N VAL A 160 9.23 -20.97 3.65
CA VAL A 160 8.58 -20.65 2.37
C VAL A 160 9.17 -21.54 1.29
N SER A 161 8.31 -22.17 0.50
CA SER A 161 8.73 -23.16 -0.50
C SER A 161 9.60 -22.53 -1.60
N GLU A 162 10.56 -23.28 -2.09
CA GLU A 162 11.44 -22.88 -3.20
C GLU A 162 10.64 -22.45 -4.44
N LYS A 163 9.51 -23.13 -4.70
CA LYS A 163 8.59 -22.77 -5.79
C LYS A 163 8.12 -21.32 -5.74
N ILE A 164 7.91 -20.77 -4.55
CA ILE A 164 7.51 -19.37 -4.34
C ILE A 164 8.76 -18.47 -4.34
N LEU A 165 9.83 -18.87 -3.68
CA LEU A 165 11.06 -18.07 -3.59
C LEU A 165 11.67 -17.80 -4.96
N SER A 166 11.72 -18.81 -5.84
CA SER A 166 12.27 -18.71 -7.19
C SER A 166 11.24 -18.31 -8.26
N HIS A 167 9.99 -17.97 -7.87
CA HIS A 167 8.94 -17.68 -8.84
C HIS A 167 9.26 -16.41 -9.66
N PRO A 168 9.36 -16.50 -11.01
CA PRO A 168 9.88 -15.42 -11.84
C PRO A 168 8.98 -14.16 -11.84
N ALA A 169 7.67 -14.30 -11.64
CA ALA A 169 6.77 -13.16 -11.58
C ALA A 169 6.90 -12.37 -10.26
N ILE A 170 7.37 -13.01 -9.17
CA ILE A 170 7.63 -12.34 -7.89
C ILE A 170 9.05 -11.78 -7.90
N ALA A 171 10.03 -12.60 -8.33
CA ALA A 171 11.44 -12.24 -8.49
C ALA A 171 12.07 -11.67 -7.21
N PHE A 172 11.96 -12.41 -6.09
CA PHE A 172 12.51 -11.98 -4.80
C PHE A 172 14.03 -11.69 -4.86
N ASP A 173 14.81 -12.48 -5.61
CA ASP A 173 16.25 -12.30 -5.73
C ASP A 173 16.66 -10.97 -6.36
N TYR A 174 15.75 -10.36 -7.14
CA TYR A 174 15.96 -9.04 -7.74
C TYR A 174 15.43 -7.89 -6.87
N LEU A 175 14.83 -8.19 -5.72
CA LEU A 175 14.22 -7.16 -4.89
C LEU A 175 15.22 -6.08 -4.43
N PRO A 176 16.44 -6.39 -3.96
CA PRO A 176 17.41 -5.37 -3.57
C PRO A 176 17.73 -4.40 -4.72
N LYS A 177 17.93 -4.92 -5.94
CA LYS A 177 18.16 -4.09 -7.11
C LYS A 177 16.93 -3.23 -7.44
N ARG A 178 15.73 -3.79 -7.38
CA ARG A 178 14.50 -3.04 -7.63
C ARG A 178 14.33 -1.89 -6.62
N LEU A 179 14.62 -2.13 -5.33
CA LEU A 179 14.57 -1.09 -4.30
C LEU A 179 15.53 0.06 -4.60
N GLN A 180 16.73 -0.22 -5.13
CA GLN A 180 17.67 0.79 -5.63
C GLN A 180 17.08 1.55 -6.84
N ASP A 181 16.57 0.82 -7.84
CA ASP A 181 15.98 1.40 -9.05
C ASP A 181 14.74 2.26 -8.73
N TRP A 182 14.08 2.01 -7.61
CA TRP A 182 12.94 2.79 -7.10
C TRP A 182 13.34 3.98 -6.21
N GLY A 183 14.64 4.22 -6.00
CA GLY A 183 15.17 5.30 -5.19
C GLY A 183 14.99 5.11 -3.67
N LEU A 184 14.81 3.86 -3.21
CA LEU A 184 14.58 3.53 -1.80
C LEU A 184 15.82 3.01 -1.07
N LEU A 185 16.92 2.72 -1.78
CA LEU A 185 18.23 2.37 -1.23
C LEU A 185 19.30 3.24 -1.82
#